data_5c4b28f4f20e0bbc02005e56911e77b7
#
_entry.id   5c4b28f4f20e0bbc02005e56911e77b7
#
_cell.length_a   1.000
_cell.length_b   1.000
_cell.length_c   1.000
_cell.angle_alpha   90.00
_cell.angle_beta   90.00
_cell.angle_gamma   90.00
#
_symmetry.space_group_name_H-M   'P 1'
#
loop_
_entity.id
_entity.type
_entity.pdbx_description
1 polymer ?
#
loop_
_entity_poly.entity_id
_entity_poly.type
_entity_poly.pdbx_seq_one_letter_code
_entity_poly.pdbx_strand_id
1 'polypeptide(L)'
;MKIYHKFLLYQNKWIHPYVRMTVGVMTSITYLASILLIVGVVYEHGFTISEVEAHQLQRLYHGVWIVFLVDVTLRILLEYKDTRRTFSKLTWILTILLYLTLIPVIFHRPEEGAILQFWEFLHGKAYHLVLLLVFSFFSLSNGLVRLLGRRTNPSLILAASFLIIIMIGTGLLMLPRCTMNGISWVDSLFISTSAVCVTGLTSVDVASTFTPTGFVVIILLIQIGGLGVMTLTSFFAMFFMGNTSLYNQLVVRDMVSSNSLNSLLSTLVYILAFTLVIEGIGMLAIWGDIHGTMGMDLQEELAFSAFHAISAFCNAGFSTLPGNLGNPLVMTGHNPFFIYISLLIILGGIGFPILVNFKDIILYHLRRLWHFLRTW
;
A
#
# COMPACT_ATOMS: atom_id res chain seq x y z
N MET A 1 44.95 -23.11 11.65
CA MET A 1 44.03 -22.45 12.62
C MET A 1 44.47 -21.01 13.01
N LYS A 2 45.73 -20.76 13.40
CA LYS A 2 46.20 -19.40 13.80
C LYS A 2 46.14 -18.31 12.70
N ILE A 3 46.40 -18.66 11.43
CA ILE A 3 46.36 -17.72 10.30
C ILE A 3 44.94 -17.29 9.98
N TYR A 4 43.99 -18.18 9.96
CA TYR A 4 42.58 -17.93 9.74
C TYR A 4 41.99 -17.03 10.85
N HIS A 5 42.38 -17.26 12.09
CA HIS A 5 41.95 -16.43 13.23
C HIS A 5 42.52 -15.02 13.17
N LYS A 6 43.79 -14.85 12.76
CA LYS A 6 44.40 -13.50 12.51
C LYS A 6 43.72 -12.79 11.35
N PHE A 7 43.39 -13.48 10.28
CA PHE A 7 42.66 -12.90 9.15
C PHE A 7 41.26 -12.43 9.55
N LEU A 8 40.51 -13.22 10.31
CA LEU A 8 39.20 -12.83 10.86
C LEU A 8 39.30 -11.62 11.80
N LEU A 9 40.32 -11.55 12.63
CA LEU A 9 40.54 -10.40 13.52
C LEU A 9 40.91 -9.13 12.72
N TYR A 10 41.74 -9.24 11.68
CA TYR A 10 42.07 -8.15 10.77
C TYR A 10 40.82 -7.66 10.02
N GLN A 11 40.03 -8.58 9.47
CA GLN A 11 38.78 -8.28 8.77
C GLN A 11 37.78 -7.54 9.69
N ASN A 12 37.57 -8.02 10.92
CA ASN A 12 36.67 -7.39 11.88
C ASN A 12 37.17 -6.04 12.39
N LYS A 13 38.47 -5.85 12.53
CA LYS A 13 39.04 -4.62 13.09
C LYS A 13 39.21 -3.49 12.06
N TRP A 14 39.56 -3.82 10.82
CA TRP A 14 39.93 -2.83 9.81
C TRP A 14 38.92 -2.73 8.66
N ILE A 15 38.39 -3.80 8.17
CA ILE A 15 37.50 -3.81 6.99
C ILE A 15 36.03 -3.57 7.41
N HIS A 16 35.56 -4.23 8.43
CA HIS A 16 34.16 -4.18 8.86
C HIS A 16 33.65 -2.77 9.23
N PRO A 17 34.42 -1.88 9.90
CA PRO A 17 33.98 -0.52 10.18
C PRO A 17 33.76 0.31 8.90
N TYR A 18 34.67 0.19 7.91
CA TYR A 18 34.55 0.90 6.63
C TYR A 18 33.36 0.38 5.82
N VAL A 19 33.14 -0.93 5.80
CA VAL A 19 31.99 -1.54 5.14
C VAL A 19 30.68 -1.02 5.75
N ARG A 20 30.55 -1.01 7.08
CA ARG A 20 29.38 -0.47 7.76
C ARG A 20 29.17 1.03 7.48
N MET A 21 30.25 1.79 7.44
CA MET A 21 30.18 3.20 7.09
C MET A 21 29.68 3.41 5.67
N THR A 22 30.22 2.66 4.69
CA THR A 22 29.81 2.72 3.28
C THR A 22 28.33 2.34 3.11
N VAL A 23 27.91 1.22 3.71
CA VAL A 23 26.50 0.79 3.69
C VAL A 23 25.59 1.80 4.41
N GLY A 24 26.04 2.40 5.50
CA GLY A 24 25.31 3.44 6.23
C GLY A 24 25.11 4.71 5.41
N VAL A 25 26.16 5.18 4.74
CA VAL A 25 26.10 6.35 3.82
C VAL A 25 25.15 6.04 2.66
N MET A 26 25.30 4.85 2.05
CA MET A 26 24.43 4.45 0.93
C MET A 26 22.96 4.36 1.37
N THR A 27 22.68 3.86 2.57
CA THR A 27 21.33 3.86 3.14
C THR A 27 20.74 5.26 3.27
N SER A 28 21.55 6.25 3.69
CA SER A 28 21.10 7.64 3.79
C SER A 28 20.82 8.25 2.40
N ILE A 29 21.64 7.92 1.41
CA ILE A 29 21.41 8.31 0.01
C ILE A 29 20.11 7.66 -0.51
N THR A 30 19.86 6.39 -0.20
CA THR A 30 18.63 5.67 -0.57
C THR A 30 17.38 6.31 0.04
N TYR A 31 17.45 6.78 1.30
CA TYR A 31 16.32 7.51 1.91
C TYR A 31 16.07 8.85 1.21
N LEU A 32 17.12 9.60 0.91
CA LEU A 32 17.00 10.87 0.17
C LEU A 32 16.43 10.63 -1.24
N ALA A 33 16.93 9.63 -1.95
CA ALA A 33 16.44 9.24 -3.28
C ALA A 33 14.97 8.82 -3.23
N SER A 34 14.55 8.09 -2.17
CA SER A 34 13.14 7.69 -1.95
C SER A 34 12.22 8.91 -1.75
N ILE A 35 12.66 9.90 -0.98
CA ILE A 35 11.90 11.15 -0.78
C ILE A 35 11.81 11.92 -2.10
N LEU A 36 12.92 12.08 -2.82
CA LEU A 36 12.96 12.77 -4.11
C LEU A 36 12.07 12.08 -5.15
N LEU A 37 12.02 10.76 -5.16
CA LEU A 37 11.10 10.00 -6.03
C LEU A 37 9.63 10.36 -5.72
N ILE A 38 9.24 10.29 -4.45
CA ILE A 38 7.86 10.59 -4.04
C ILE A 38 7.48 12.02 -4.40
N VAL A 39 8.36 12.99 -4.12
CA VAL A 39 8.15 14.40 -4.50
C VAL A 39 8.05 14.56 -6.01
N GLY A 40 8.91 13.87 -6.78
CA GLY A 40 8.87 13.90 -8.25
C GLY A 40 7.56 13.33 -8.81
N VAL A 41 7.06 12.23 -8.26
CA VAL A 41 5.77 11.64 -8.67
C VAL A 41 4.60 12.55 -8.31
N VAL A 42 4.60 13.15 -7.12
CA VAL A 42 3.59 14.13 -6.71
C VAL A 42 3.62 15.35 -7.63
N TYR A 43 4.80 15.83 -8.00
CA TYR A 43 4.95 16.94 -8.93
C TYR A 43 4.43 16.58 -10.33
N GLU A 44 4.81 15.42 -10.87
CA GLU A 44 4.39 14.95 -12.21
C GLU A 44 2.85 14.83 -12.34
N HIS A 45 2.20 14.32 -11.30
CA HIS A 45 0.75 14.08 -11.34
C HIS A 45 -0.09 15.24 -10.79
N GLY A 46 0.52 16.10 -9.97
CA GLY A 46 -0.18 17.22 -9.33
C GLY A 46 -0.18 18.52 -10.10
N PHE A 47 0.81 18.73 -10.99
CA PHE A 47 0.98 19.95 -11.75
C PHE A 47 0.92 19.69 -13.26
N THR A 48 0.63 20.74 -14.04
CA THR A 48 0.81 20.71 -15.49
C THR A 48 2.30 20.92 -15.78
N ILE A 49 2.97 19.89 -16.31
CA ILE A 49 4.40 19.90 -16.59
C ILE A 49 4.67 20.16 -18.07
N SER A 50 5.74 20.88 -18.37
CA SER A 50 6.29 21.04 -19.71
C SER A 50 7.06 19.80 -20.16
N GLU A 51 7.31 19.65 -21.47
CA GLU A 51 8.13 18.55 -21.99
C GLU A 51 9.52 18.52 -21.40
N VAL A 52 10.12 19.69 -21.16
CA VAL A 52 11.46 19.79 -20.56
C VAL A 52 11.45 19.25 -19.12
N GLU A 53 10.47 19.59 -18.33
CA GLU A 53 10.30 19.11 -16.95
C GLU A 53 10.03 17.59 -16.93
N ALA A 54 9.20 17.09 -17.85
CA ALA A 54 8.97 15.65 -18.00
C ALA A 54 10.27 14.87 -18.24
N HIS A 55 11.15 15.39 -19.13
CA HIS A 55 12.47 14.80 -19.35
C HIS A 55 13.39 14.89 -18.12
N GLN A 56 13.33 15.96 -17.35
CA GLN A 56 14.10 16.07 -16.10
C GLN A 56 13.62 15.08 -15.05
N LEU A 57 12.29 14.90 -14.89
CA LEU A 57 11.71 13.90 -14.00
C LEU A 57 12.09 12.47 -14.41
N GLN A 58 12.09 12.18 -15.70
CA GLN A 58 12.53 10.88 -16.18
C GLN A 58 14.01 10.61 -15.85
N ARG A 59 14.88 11.61 -15.95
CA ARG A 59 16.29 11.50 -15.52
C ARG A 59 16.39 11.28 -14.00
N LEU A 60 15.56 11.97 -13.21
CA LEU A 60 15.48 11.75 -11.77
C LEU A 60 15.13 10.29 -11.45
N TYR A 61 14.10 9.75 -12.10
CA TYR A 61 13.67 8.35 -11.88
C TYR A 61 14.74 7.35 -12.25
N HIS A 62 15.47 7.57 -13.34
CA HIS A 62 16.62 6.75 -13.69
C HIS A 62 17.76 6.87 -12.66
N GLY A 63 18.03 8.07 -12.14
CA GLY A 63 19.00 8.28 -11.07
C GLY A 63 18.64 7.52 -9.80
N VAL A 64 17.37 7.59 -9.37
CA VAL A 64 16.87 6.83 -8.21
C VAL A 64 16.97 5.32 -8.44
N TRP A 65 16.63 4.84 -9.62
CA TRP A 65 16.77 3.44 -10.01
C TRP A 65 18.22 2.94 -9.87
N ILE A 66 19.19 3.71 -10.36
CA ILE A 66 20.61 3.40 -10.21
C ILE A 66 21.01 3.35 -8.73
N VAL A 67 20.58 4.33 -7.92
CA VAL A 67 20.86 4.37 -6.49
C VAL A 67 20.35 3.12 -5.79
N PHE A 68 19.13 2.65 -6.09
CA PHE A 68 18.57 1.45 -5.50
C PHE A 68 19.32 0.19 -5.92
N LEU A 69 19.70 0.07 -7.20
CA LEU A 69 20.51 -1.04 -7.68
C LEU A 69 21.88 -1.10 -6.98
N VAL A 70 22.54 0.06 -6.85
CA VAL A 70 23.84 0.15 -6.18
C VAL A 70 23.72 -0.19 -4.69
N ASP A 71 22.70 0.33 -3.97
CA ASP A 71 22.50 0.04 -2.55
C ASP A 71 22.30 -1.47 -2.31
N VAL A 72 21.40 -2.10 -3.08
CA VAL A 72 21.10 -3.53 -2.93
C VAL A 72 22.33 -4.37 -3.31
N THR A 73 23.04 -4.01 -4.37
CA THR A 73 24.25 -4.74 -4.81
C THR A 73 25.36 -4.63 -3.75
N LEU A 74 25.59 -3.44 -3.21
CA LEU A 74 26.59 -3.23 -2.15
C LEU A 74 26.26 -4.04 -0.89
N ARG A 75 24.98 -4.07 -0.47
CA ARG A 75 24.54 -4.88 0.68
C ARG A 75 24.75 -6.37 0.46
N ILE A 76 24.43 -6.87 -0.73
CA ILE A 76 24.60 -8.29 -1.07
C ILE A 76 26.09 -8.65 -1.12
N LEU A 77 26.93 -7.79 -1.71
CA LEU A 77 28.37 -8.08 -1.87
C LEU A 77 29.14 -7.93 -0.56
N LEU A 78 28.88 -6.85 0.20
CA LEU A 78 29.69 -6.50 1.37
C LEU A 78 29.17 -7.09 2.68
N GLU A 79 27.84 -7.24 2.84
CA GLU A 79 27.18 -7.67 4.10
C GLU A 79 26.20 -8.83 3.87
N TYR A 80 26.53 -9.80 3.01
CA TYR A 80 25.63 -10.90 2.64
C TYR A 80 25.00 -11.61 3.85
N LYS A 81 25.77 -11.90 4.89
CA LYS A 81 25.27 -12.62 6.09
C LYS A 81 24.24 -11.81 6.87
N ASP A 82 24.48 -10.52 7.02
CA ASP A 82 23.60 -9.60 7.74
C ASP A 82 22.37 -9.27 6.87
N THR A 83 22.57 -9.07 5.57
CA THR A 83 21.51 -8.85 4.57
C THR A 83 20.55 -10.03 4.52
N ARG A 84 21.06 -11.26 4.48
CA ARG A 84 20.23 -12.49 4.48
C ARG A 84 19.39 -12.64 5.75
N ARG A 85 19.87 -12.13 6.90
CA ARG A 85 19.11 -12.14 8.16
C ARG A 85 18.11 -11.03 8.27
N THR A 86 18.40 -9.88 7.68
CA THR A 86 17.60 -8.64 7.79
C THR A 86 16.53 -8.56 6.72
N PHE A 87 16.78 -9.08 5.51
CA PHE A 87 15.82 -9.03 4.41
C PHE A 87 14.68 -10.01 4.63
N SER A 88 13.46 -9.47 4.61
CA SER A 88 12.24 -10.29 4.55
C SER A 88 12.12 -10.99 3.20
N LYS A 89 11.28 -12.02 3.11
CA LYS A 89 10.96 -12.68 1.82
C LYS A 89 10.48 -11.68 0.78
N LEU A 90 9.69 -10.71 1.19
CA LEU A 90 9.18 -9.64 0.32
C LEU A 90 10.30 -8.75 -0.21
N THR A 91 11.27 -8.36 0.64
CA THR A 91 12.44 -7.59 0.21
C THR A 91 13.27 -8.33 -0.82
N TRP A 92 13.42 -9.65 -0.68
CA TRP A 92 14.09 -10.48 -1.69
C TRP A 92 13.33 -10.50 -3.02
N ILE A 93 12.00 -10.63 -2.99
CA ILE A 93 11.16 -10.57 -4.20
C ILE A 93 11.33 -9.21 -4.89
N LEU A 94 11.24 -8.11 -4.15
CA LEU A 94 11.44 -6.76 -4.68
C LEU A 94 12.84 -6.58 -5.27
N THR A 95 13.86 -7.16 -4.63
CA THR A 95 15.24 -7.15 -5.13
C THR A 95 15.34 -7.89 -6.47
N ILE A 96 14.74 -9.07 -6.59
CA ILE A 96 14.71 -9.84 -7.85
C ILE A 96 13.98 -9.03 -8.93
N LEU A 97 12.82 -8.46 -8.61
CA LEU A 97 12.07 -7.62 -9.55
C LEU A 97 12.88 -6.39 -10.00
N LEU A 98 13.67 -5.79 -9.08
CA LEU A 98 14.56 -4.68 -9.43
C LEU A 98 15.69 -5.12 -10.38
N TYR A 99 16.29 -6.29 -10.17
CA TYR A 99 17.29 -6.81 -11.11
C TYR A 99 16.70 -7.21 -12.45
N LEU A 100 15.45 -7.66 -12.51
CA LEU A 100 14.76 -7.95 -13.77
C LEU A 100 14.63 -6.70 -14.66
N THR A 101 14.59 -5.49 -14.09
CA THR A 101 14.58 -4.24 -14.86
C THR A 101 15.89 -3.98 -15.62
N LEU A 102 16.97 -4.72 -15.33
CA LEU A 102 18.20 -4.66 -16.12
C LEU A 102 18.12 -5.42 -17.45
N ILE A 103 17.17 -6.35 -17.58
CA ILE A 103 17.03 -7.17 -18.81
C ILE A 103 16.85 -6.28 -20.04
N PRO A 104 15.90 -5.32 -20.08
CA PRO A 104 15.73 -4.44 -21.23
C PRO A 104 16.91 -3.51 -21.50
N VAL A 105 17.77 -3.29 -20.51
CA VAL A 105 18.96 -2.43 -20.65
C VAL A 105 20.14 -3.20 -21.24
N ILE A 106 20.29 -4.48 -20.87
CA ILE A 106 21.43 -5.32 -21.25
C ILE A 106 21.18 -6.04 -22.57
N PHE A 107 19.94 -6.49 -22.81
CA PHE A 107 19.59 -7.30 -23.97
C PHE A 107 18.86 -6.46 -25.02
N HIS A 108 19.11 -6.77 -26.29
CA HIS A 108 18.41 -6.14 -27.41
C HIS A 108 16.93 -6.54 -27.41
N ARG A 109 16.09 -5.65 -27.95
CA ARG A 109 14.65 -5.89 -28.08
C ARG A 109 14.42 -7.13 -28.97
N PRO A 110 13.66 -8.15 -28.50
CA PRO A 110 13.29 -9.29 -29.31
C PRO A 110 12.36 -8.87 -30.45
N GLU A 111 12.43 -9.58 -31.58
CA GLU A 111 11.67 -9.19 -32.79
C GLU A 111 10.20 -9.58 -32.68
N GLU A 112 9.86 -10.74 -32.11
CA GLU A 112 8.47 -11.23 -32.02
C GLU A 112 8.23 -12.18 -30.82
N GLY A 113 6.94 -12.41 -30.51
CA GLY A 113 6.46 -13.45 -29.59
C GLY A 113 6.22 -13.00 -28.14
N ALA A 114 5.96 -13.96 -27.25
CA ALA A 114 5.69 -13.71 -25.83
C ALA A 114 6.85 -13.02 -25.09
N ILE A 115 8.07 -13.20 -25.57
CA ILE A 115 9.27 -12.56 -25.01
C ILE A 115 9.24 -11.05 -25.28
N LEU A 116 8.73 -10.61 -26.43
CA LEU A 116 8.55 -9.19 -26.74
C LEU A 116 7.56 -8.53 -25.78
N GLN A 117 6.41 -9.16 -25.52
CA GLN A 117 5.42 -8.64 -24.58
C GLN A 117 5.99 -8.53 -23.17
N PHE A 118 6.73 -9.53 -22.72
CA PHE A 118 7.40 -9.49 -21.41
C PHE A 118 8.49 -8.40 -21.36
N TRP A 119 9.25 -8.21 -22.43
CA TRP A 119 10.26 -7.17 -22.55
C TRP A 119 9.62 -5.77 -22.50
N GLU A 120 8.52 -5.55 -23.23
CA GLU A 120 7.76 -4.28 -23.22
C GLU A 120 7.15 -4.00 -21.85
N PHE A 121 6.63 -5.02 -21.17
CA PHE A 121 6.15 -4.89 -19.80
C PHE A 121 7.28 -4.43 -18.85
N LEU A 122 8.46 -5.08 -18.91
CA LEU A 122 9.61 -4.71 -18.09
C LEU A 122 10.15 -3.32 -18.42
N HIS A 123 10.05 -2.86 -19.68
CA HIS A 123 10.47 -1.52 -20.09
C HIS A 123 9.40 -0.46 -19.81
N GLY A 124 8.20 -0.86 -19.47
CA GLY A 124 7.06 0.03 -19.25
C GLY A 124 7.31 1.04 -18.12
N LYS A 125 7.04 2.33 -18.38
CA LYS A 125 7.20 3.41 -17.39
C LYS A 125 6.40 3.12 -16.10
N ALA A 126 5.18 2.60 -16.22
CA ALA A 126 4.32 2.27 -15.10
C ALA A 126 4.93 1.20 -14.19
N TYR A 127 5.48 0.11 -14.78
CA TYR A 127 6.13 -0.94 -14.02
C TYR A 127 7.32 -0.40 -13.21
N HIS A 128 8.20 0.38 -13.85
CA HIS A 128 9.35 0.99 -13.16
C HIS A 128 8.91 1.90 -12.02
N LEU A 129 7.93 2.78 -12.27
CA LEU A 129 7.45 3.74 -11.29
C LEU A 129 6.83 3.04 -10.08
N VAL A 130 5.95 2.06 -10.29
CA VAL A 130 5.33 1.27 -9.21
C VAL A 130 6.39 0.53 -8.41
N LEU A 131 7.35 -0.13 -9.07
CA LEU A 131 8.42 -0.86 -8.40
C LEU A 131 9.28 0.07 -7.53
N LEU A 132 9.68 1.22 -8.07
CA LEU A 132 10.48 2.22 -7.35
C LEU A 132 9.70 2.81 -6.16
N LEU A 133 8.40 3.09 -6.32
CA LEU A 133 7.53 3.56 -5.23
C LEU A 133 7.41 2.53 -4.12
N VAL A 134 7.17 1.27 -4.47
CA VAL A 134 7.09 0.18 -3.48
C VAL A 134 8.43 0.02 -2.75
N PHE A 135 9.54 0.05 -3.48
CA PHE A 135 10.88 -0.05 -2.88
C PHE A 135 11.18 1.16 -1.95
N SER A 136 10.79 2.37 -2.38
CA SER A 136 10.91 3.59 -1.57
C SER A 136 10.10 3.51 -0.28
N PHE A 137 8.85 3.04 -0.38
CA PHE A 137 7.97 2.86 0.78
C PHE A 137 8.60 1.90 1.81
N PHE A 138 9.11 0.74 1.37
CA PHE A 138 9.77 -0.20 2.26
C PHE A 138 11.07 0.36 2.86
N SER A 139 11.86 1.08 2.07
CA SER A 139 13.09 1.71 2.54
C SER A 139 12.80 2.75 3.61
N LEU A 140 11.87 3.67 3.37
CA LEU A 140 11.49 4.72 4.32
C LEU A 140 10.82 4.15 5.57
N SER A 141 9.93 3.13 5.42
CA SER A 141 9.30 2.45 6.54
C SER A 141 10.33 1.83 7.49
N ASN A 142 11.34 1.14 6.96
CA ASN A 142 12.43 0.59 7.76
C ASN A 142 13.27 1.69 8.45
N GLY A 143 13.47 2.83 7.79
CA GLY A 143 14.12 4.00 8.37
C GLY A 143 13.32 4.59 9.53
N LEU A 144 12.03 4.78 9.34
CA LEU A 144 11.11 5.33 10.34
C LEU A 144 11.02 4.45 11.60
N VAL A 145 10.91 3.13 11.42
CA VAL A 145 10.89 2.16 12.54
C VAL A 145 12.17 2.25 13.36
N ARG A 146 13.34 2.44 12.75
CA ARG A 146 14.61 2.63 13.47
C ARG A 146 14.67 3.94 14.25
N LEU A 147 14.06 5.01 13.73
CA LEU A 147 14.00 6.32 14.40
C LEU A 147 13.02 6.32 15.58
N LEU A 148 11.86 5.71 15.40
CA LEU A 148 10.77 5.67 16.41
C LEU A 148 10.98 4.59 17.48
N GLY A 149 11.88 3.63 17.29
CA GLY A 149 12.06 2.42 18.11
C GLY A 149 12.55 2.61 19.53
N ARG A 150 12.46 3.83 20.12
CA ARG A 150 12.85 4.12 21.51
C ARG A 150 11.71 4.71 22.30
N ARG A 151 11.00 3.86 23.08
CA ARG A 151 10.12 4.21 24.23
C ARG A 151 9.08 5.31 23.97
N THR A 152 8.32 5.22 22.86
CA THR A 152 7.20 6.12 22.62
C THR A 152 5.88 5.45 23.01
N ASN A 153 4.93 6.23 23.51
CA ASN A 153 3.58 5.75 23.83
C ASN A 153 2.87 5.35 22.52
N PRO A 154 2.38 4.10 22.37
CA PRO A 154 1.72 3.63 21.14
C PRO A 154 0.56 4.51 20.70
N SER A 155 -0.24 5.03 21.65
CA SER A 155 -1.38 5.90 21.34
C SER A 155 -0.95 7.24 20.74
N LEU A 156 0.18 7.79 21.20
CA LEU A 156 0.74 9.04 20.65
C LEU A 156 1.27 8.83 19.24
N ILE A 157 1.95 7.70 18.97
CA ILE A 157 2.44 7.35 17.64
C ILE A 157 1.26 7.26 16.68
N LEU A 158 0.19 6.60 17.09
CA LEU A 158 -1.02 6.47 16.28
C LEU A 158 -1.64 7.84 15.97
N ALA A 159 -1.92 8.65 16.98
CA ALA A 159 -2.50 9.98 16.80
C ALA A 159 -1.63 10.88 15.92
N ALA A 160 -0.31 10.86 16.11
CA ALA A 160 0.63 11.61 15.29
C ALA A 160 0.66 11.10 13.84
N SER A 161 0.59 9.78 13.61
CA SER A 161 0.55 9.22 12.25
C SER A 161 -0.70 9.65 11.50
N PHE A 162 -1.88 9.63 12.14
CA PHE A 162 -3.13 10.11 11.54
C PHE A 162 -3.02 11.60 11.19
N LEU A 163 -2.53 12.43 12.12
CA LEU A 163 -2.36 13.87 11.88
C LEU A 163 -1.42 14.14 10.70
N ILE A 164 -0.30 13.43 10.61
CA ILE A 164 0.66 13.57 9.51
C ILE A 164 0.01 13.17 8.18
N ILE A 165 -0.73 12.06 8.13
CA ILE A 165 -1.41 11.60 6.91
C ILE A 165 -2.48 12.62 6.48
N ILE A 166 -3.26 13.16 7.41
CA ILE A 166 -4.25 14.21 7.15
C ILE A 166 -3.58 15.46 6.56
N MET A 167 -2.47 15.92 7.13
CA MET A 167 -1.75 17.10 6.63
C MET A 167 -1.17 16.87 5.23
N ILE A 168 -0.60 15.69 4.98
CA ILE A 168 -0.12 15.30 3.64
C ILE A 168 -1.31 15.24 2.67
N GLY A 169 -2.41 14.60 3.03
CA GLY A 169 -3.62 14.51 2.23
C GLY A 169 -4.20 15.88 1.89
N THR A 170 -4.23 16.80 2.86
CA THR A 170 -4.64 18.19 2.65
C THR A 170 -3.78 18.85 1.55
N GLY A 171 -2.45 18.74 1.66
CA GLY A 171 -1.55 19.27 0.64
C GLY A 171 -1.75 18.65 -0.74
N LEU A 172 -1.96 17.33 -0.80
CA LEU A 172 -2.20 16.62 -2.06
C LEU A 172 -3.53 17.02 -2.73
N LEU A 173 -4.60 17.17 -1.95
CA LEU A 173 -5.90 17.57 -2.48
C LEU A 173 -5.93 19.02 -2.99
N MET A 174 -5.04 19.89 -2.49
CA MET A 174 -4.89 21.26 -2.97
C MET A 174 -4.09 21.38 -4.27
N LEU A 175 -3.51 20.29 -4.77
CA LEU A 175 -2.76 20.33 -6.03
C LEU A 175 -3.65 20.73 -7.21
N PRO A 176 -3.15 21.53 -8.18
CA PRO A 176 -3.95 22.08 -9.28
C PRO A 176 -4.67 21.02 -10.12
N ARG A 177 -4.08 19.84 -10.27
CA ARG A 177 -4.70 18.74 -11.05
C ARG A 177 -5.65 17.87 -10.25
N CYS A 178 -5.78 18.06 -8.94
CA CYS A 178 -6.69 17.28 -8.11
C CYS A 178 -8.10 17.85 -8.07
N THR A 179 -8.28 19.13 -8.41
CA THR A 179 -9.56 19.84 -8.33
C THR A 179 -9.88 20.53 -9.66
N MET A 180 -11.18 20.71 -9.96
CA MET A 180 -11.63 21.37 -11.17
C MET A 180 -11.39 22.89 -11.11
N ASN A 181 -11.74 23.53 -9.98
CA ASN A 181 -11.71 24.98 -9.80
C ASN A 181 -10.88 25.45 -8.58
N GLY A 182 -10.03 24.57 -8.05
CA GLY A 182 -9.34 24.78 -6.77
C GLY A 182 -10.23 24.46 -5.56
N ILE A 183 -9.62 24.36 -4.39
CA ILE A 183 -10.30 24.10 -3.12
C ILE A 183 -9.67 24.95 -2.03
N SER A 184 -10.46 25.41 -1.04
CA SER A 184 -9.92 26.12 0.11
C SER A 184 -9.11 25.19 1.01
N TRP A 185 -8.15 25.74 1.74
CA TRP A 185 -7.36 24.96 2.69
C TRP A 185 -8.23 24.27 3.76
N VAL A 186 -9.27 24.96 4.24
CA VAL A 186 -10.19 24.45 5.25
C VAL A 186 -11.02 23.28 4.70
N ASP A 187 -11.56 23.40 3.49
CA ASP A 187 -12.32 22.33 2.85
C ASP A 187 -11.43 21.11 2.54
N SER A 188 -10.23 21.36 2.05
CA SER A 188 -9.24 20.31 1.80
C SER A 188 -8.86 19.57 3.08
N LEU A 189 -8.63 20.30 4.20
CA LEU A 189 -8.37 19.72 5.51
C LEU A 189 -9.57 18.90 6.00
N PHE A 190 -10.79 19.41 5.82
CA PHE A 190 -12.00 18.71 6.20
C PHE A 190 -12.16 17.39 5.43
N ILE A 191 -12.05 17.43 4.09
CA ILE A 191 -12.15 16.24 3.23
C ILE A 191 -11.05 15.24 3.56
N SER A 192 -9.79 15.68 3.71
CA SER A 192 -8.68 14.80 4.09
C SER A 192 -8.91 14.15 5.45
N THR A 193 -9.37 14.92 6.45
CA THR A 193 -9.71 14.39 7.78
C THR A 193 -10.83 13.37 7.69
N SER A 194 -11.90 13.70 6.95
CA SER A 194 -13.06 12.82 6.75
C SER A 194 -12.67 11.51 6.06
N ALA A 195 -11.80 11.57 5.05
CA ALA A 195 -11.32 10.40 4.34
C ALA A 195 -10.43 9.50 5.21
N VAL A 196 -9.44 10.07 5.92
CA VAL A 196 -8.52 9.32 6.79
C VAL A 196 -9.21 8.77 8.03
N CYS A 197 -10.16 9.53 8.63
CA CYS A 197 -10.96 9.07 9.77
C CYS A 197 -12.16 8.22 9.36
N VAL A 198 -12.34 7.99 8.04
CA VAL A 198 -13.42 7.15 7.51
C VAL A 198 -14.80 7.64 7.96
N THR A 199 -15.02 8.95 7.89
CA THR A 199 -16.23 9.60 8.45
C THR A 199 -17.33 9.79 7.39
N GLY A 200 -16.96 10.08 6.13
CA GLY A 200 -17.88 10.27 5.00
C GLY A 200 -18.58 11.61 4.92
N LEU A 201 -18.23 12.54 5.79
CA LEU A 201 -18.77 13.91 5.73
C LEU A 201 -17.96 14.74 4.71
N THR A 202 -18.66 15.59 3.97
CA THR A 202 -18.06 16.45 2.94
C THR A 202 -18.53 17.89 3.12
N SER A 203 -17.60 18.84 3.05
CA SER A 203 -17.91 20.29 3.07
C SER A 203 -18.22 20.81 1.67
N VAL A 204 -17.83 20.07 0.63
CA VAL A 204 -18.06 20.37 -0.79
C VAL A 204 -18.60 19.12 -1.48
N ASP A 205 -19.28 19.29 -2.61
CA ASP A 205 -19.67 18.13 -3.42
C ASP A 205 -18.45 17.51 -4.10
N VAL A 206 -18.18 16.26 -3.71
CA VAL A 206 -16.97 15.54 -4.13
C VAL A 206 -16.95 15.31 -5.64
N ALA A 207 -18.10 14.99 -6.24
CA ALA A 207 -18.21 14.68 -7.66
C ALA A 207 -17.90 15.87 -8.58
N SER A 208 -18.30 17.08 -8.18
CA SER A 208 -18.10 18.29 -8.97
C SER A 208 -16.81 19.04 -8.64
N THR A 209 -16.21 18.77 -7.48
CA THR A 209 -15.00 19.46 -7.03
C THR A 209 -13.71 18.77 -7.48
N PHE A 210 -13.68 17.43 -7.44
CA PHE A 210 -12.45 16.68 -7.67
C PHE A 210 -12.36 16.09 -9.07
N THR A 211 -11.15 16.05 -9.59
CA THR A 211 -10.80 15.38 -10.84
C THR A 211 -10.55 13.89 -10.58
N PRO A 212 -10.36 13.05 -11.62
CA PRO A 212 -9.92 11.66 -11.44
C PRO A 212 -8.65 11.53 -10.58
N THR A 213 -7.69 12.47 -10.70
CA THR A 213 -6.50 12.52 -9.85
C THR A 213 -6.86 12.77 -8.38
N GLY A 214 -7.79 13.70 -8.12
CA GLY A 214 -8.31 13.94 -6.77
C GLY A 214 -9.02 12.72 -6.18
N PHE A 215 -9.80 11.99 -6.97
CA PHE A 215 -10.43 10.74 -6.53
C PHE A 215 -9.41 9.67 -6.15
N VAL A 216 -8.29 9.55 -6.88
CA VAL A 216 -7.21 8.63 -6.52
C VAL A 216 -6.60 9.02 -5.16
N VAL A 217 -6.38 10.32 -4.91
CA VAL A 217 -5.90 10.79 -3.61
C VAL A 217 -6.89 10.44 -2.49
N ILE A 218 -8.19 10.72 -2.69
CA ILE A 218 -9.25 10.41 -1.70
C ILE A 218 -9.29 8.90 -1.42
N ILE A 219 -9.26 8.04 -2.43
CA ILE A 219 -9.23 6.57 -2.26
C ILE A 219 -8.01 6.12 -1.45
N LEU A 220 -6.82 6.66 -1.74
CA LEU A 220 -5.62 6.32 -0.98
C LEU A 220 -5.73 6.74 0.49
N LEU A 221 -6.31 7.91 0.77
CA LEU A 221 -6.55 8.36 2.13
C LEU A 221 -7.55 7.46 2.86
N ILE A 222 -8.66 7.09 2.21
CA ILE A 222 -9.66 6.15 2.73
C ILE A 222 -9.02 4.79 3.02
N GLN A 223 -8.22 4.26 2.09
CA GLN A 223 -7.57 2.97 2.23
C GLN A 223 -6.60 2.93 3.41
N ILE A 224 -5.75 3.97 3.53
CA ILE A 224 -4.80 4.08 4.65
C ILE A 224 -5.55 4.23 5.98
N GLY A 225 -6.59 5.07 6.01
CA GLY A 225 -7.42 5.29 7.19
C GLY A 225 -8.20 4.05 7.60
N GLY A 226 -8.90 3.41 6.65
CA GLY A 226 -9.68 2.20 6.88
C GLY A 226 -8.83 1.04 7.41
N LEU A 227 -7.67 0.78 6.81
CA LEU A 227 -6.72 -0.22 7.30
C LEU A 227 -6.21 0.12 8.70
N GLY A 228 -5.93 1.41 8.98
CA GLY A 228 -5.52 1.88 10.30
C GLY A 228 -6.60 1.64 11.37
N VAL A 229 -7.84 1.98 11.08
CA VAL A 229 -8.99 1.78 11.98
C VAL A 229 -9.26 0.30 12.20
N MET A 230 -9.27 -0.53 11.15
CA MET A 230 -9.48 -1.98 11.26
C MET A 230 -8.40 -2.67 12.09
N THR A 231 -7.13 -2.32 11.89
CA THR A 231 -6.01 -2.87 12.69
C THR A 231 -6.11 -2.45 14.16
N LEU A 232 -6.46 -1.21 14.43
CA LEU A 232 -6.66 -0.68 15.77
C LEU A 232 -7.82 -1.38 16.48
N THR A 233 -8.97 -1.48 15.81
CA THR A 233 -10.16 -2.16 16.34
C THR A 233 -9.86 -3.62 16.65
N SER A 234 -9.10 -4.29 15.77
CA SER A 234 -8.66 -5.68 16.01
C SER A 234 -7.75 -5.80 17.23
N PHE A 235 -6.83 -4.86 17.40
CA PHE A 235 -5.96 -4.81 18.56
C PHE A 235 -6.77 -4.59 19.86
N PHE A 236 -7.70 -3.64 19.88
CA PHE A 236 -8.57 -3.40 21.03
C PHE A 236 -9.50 -4.58 21.31
N ALA A 237 -10.11 -5.18 20.31
CA ALA A 237 -10.95 -6.36 20.46
C ALA A 237 -10.17 -7.49 21.16
N MET A 238 -8.93 -7.76 20.75
CA MET A 238 -8.06 -8.76 21.39
C MET A 238 -7.74 -8.38 22.84
N PHE A 239 -7.55 -7.10 23.15
CA PHE A 239 -7.25 -6.61 24.50
C PHE A 239 -8.44 -6.75 25.45
N PHE A 240 -9.67 -6.46 24.96
CA PHE A 240 -10.89 -6.57 25.76
C PHE A 240 -11.43 -8.01 25.84
N MET A 241 -11.18 -8.86 24.86
CA MET A 241 -11.55 -10.28 24.88
C MET A 241 -10.62 -11.15 25.76
N GLY A 242 -9.57 -10.56 26.35
CA GLY A 242 -8.51 -11.26 27.09
C GLY A 242 -8.93 -12.00 28.37
N ASN A 243 -10.23 -12.10 28.70
CA ASN A 243 -10.71 -12.83 29.87
C ASN A 243 -11.28 -14.22 29.59
N THR A 244 -11.22 -14.76 28.38
CA THR A 244 -12.00 -15.93 28.02
C THR A 244 -11.26 -17.22 27.70
N SER A 245 -9.93 -17.23 27.53
CA SER A 245 -9.16 -18.47 27.35
C SER A 245 -7.67 -18.28 27.61
N LEU A 246 -7.05 -19.23 28.27
CA LEU A 246 -5.57 -19.34 28.41
C LEU A 246 -4.84 -19.30 27.06
N TYR A 247 -5.46 -19.82 26.01
CA TYR A 247 -4.96 -19.76 24.64
C TYR A 247 -4.89 -18.32 24.13
N ASN A 248 -5.95 -17.51 24.34
CA ASN A 248 -5.97 -16.11 23.92
C ASN A 248 -4.99 -15.26 24.74
N GLN A 249 -4.81 -15.56 26.03
CA GLN A 249 -3.77 -14.94 26.87
C GLN A 249 -2.36 -15.26 26.40
N LEU A 250 -2.11 -16.49 25.94
CA LEU A 250 -0.83 -16.92 25.37
C LEU A 250 -0.57 -16.22 24.04
N VAL A 251 -1.57 -16.12 23.16
CA VAL A 251 -1.46 -15.42 21.87
C VAL A 251 -1.21 -13.93 22.08
N VAL A 252 -1.90 -13.27 23.01
CA VAL A 252 -1.66 -11.86 23.35
C VAL A 252 -0.29 -11.69 24.02
N ARG A 253 0.09 -12.60 24.93
CA ARG A 253 1.41 -12.59 25.55
C ARG A 253 2.52 -12.80 24.52
N ASP A 254 2.33 -13.70 23.54
CA ASP A 254 3.28 -13.94 22.45
C ASP A 254 3.34 -12.75 21.48
N MET A 255 2.24 -12.03 21.25
CA MET A 255 2.23 -10.79 20.47
C MET A 255 2.89 -9.62 21.19
N VAL A 256 2.73 -9.51 22.51
CA VAL A 256 3.32 -8.44 23.35
C VAL A 256 4.75 -8.78 23.78
N SER A 257 5.05 -10.05 24.01
CA SER A 257 6.36 -10.54 24.46
C SER A 257 7.26 -11.06 23.34
N SER A 258 6.69 -11.37 22.17
CA SER A 258 7.51 -11.70 21.01
C SER A 258 8.13 -10.41 20.46
N ASN A 259 9.43 -10.26 20.66
CA ASN A 259 10.29 -9.32 19.93
C ASN A 259 10.30 -9.57 18.40
N SER A 260 9.32 -10.26 17.85
CA SER A 260 9.21 -10.57 16.43
C SER A 260 8.27 -9.57 15.76
N LEU A 261 8.85 -8.45 15.30
CA LEU A 261 8.26 -7.59 14.28
C LEU A 261 7.70 -8.42 13.10
N ASN A 262 8.21 -9.62 12.87
CA ASN A 262 7.76 -10.56 11.86
C ASN A 262 6.31 -11.04 12.04
N SER A 263 5.82 -11.22 13.26
CA SER A 263 4.43 -11.67 13.48
C SER A 263 3.42 -10.54 13.21
N LEU A 264 3.75 -9.32 13.63
CA LEU A 264 2.93 -8.14 13.36
C LEU A 264 2.89 -7.82 11.87
N LEU A 265 4.04 -7.88 11.19
CA LEU A 265 4.14 -7.63 9.77
C LEU A 265 3.37 -8.67 8.95
N SER A 266 3.42 -9.94 9.37
CA SER A 266 2.64 -11.02 8.77
C SER A 266 1.14 -10.77 8.91
N THR A 267 0.68 -10.33 10.08
CA THR A 267 -0.73 -9.99 10.32
C THR A 267 -1.18 -8.82 9.47
N LEU A 268 -0.38 -7.75 9.37
CA LEU A 268 -0.69 -6.58 8.53
C LEU A 268 -0.77 -6.95 7.05
N VAL A 269 0.17 -7.73 6.53
CA VAL A 269 0.14 -8.22 5.15
C VAL A 269 -1.11 -9.08 4.90
N TYR A 270 -1.49 -9.88 5.88
CA TYR A 270 -2.70 -10.70 5.78
C TYR A 270 -3.99 -9.86 5.76
N ILE A 271 -4.07 -8.83 6.63
CA ILE A 271 -5.19 -7.87 6.62
C ILE A 271 -5.28 -7.19 5.26
N LEU A 272 -4.16 -6.66 4.76
CA LEU A 272 -4.10 -5.99 3.47
C LEU A 272 -4.53 -6.90 2.32
N ALA A 273 -4.01 -8.12 2.25
CA ALA A 273 -4.37 -9.08 1.22
C ALA A 273 -5.86 -9.44 1.26
N PHE A 274 -6.41 -9.65 2.45
CA PHE A 274 -7.82 -9.97 2.64
C PHE A 274 -8.74 -8.81 2.24
N THR A 275 -8.38 -7.58 2.63
CA THR A 275 -9.06 -6.35 2.23
C THR A 275 -9.10 -6.22 0.72
N LEU A 276 -7.95 -6.30 0.05
CA LEU A 276 -7.86 -6.18 -1.41
C LEU A 276 -8.66 -7.27 -2.15
N VAL A 277 -8.74 -8.48 -1.61
CA VAL A 277 -9.54 -9.56 -2.20
C VAL A 277 -11.04 -9.25 -2.11
N ILE A 278 -11.54 -8.80 -0.94
CA ILE A 278 -12.96 -8.47 -0.78
C ILE A 278 -13.32 -7.24 -1.62
N GLU A 279 -12.49 -6.20 -1.60
CA GLU A 279 -12.68 -5.00 -2.41
C GLU A 279 -12.68 -5.34 -3.91
N GLY A 280 -11.77 -6.22 -4.35
CA GLY A 280 -11.73 -6.70 -5.74
C GLY A 280 -12.98 -7.47 -6.14
N ILE A 281 -13.49 -8.36 -5.28
CA ILE A 281 -14.75 -9.08 -5.53
C ILE A 281 -15.92 -8.08 -5.57
N GLY A 282 -15.97 -7.12 -4.64
CA GLY A 282 -16.98 -6.07 -4.61
C GLY A 282 -16.95 -5.19 -5.85
N MET A 283 -15.76 -4.78 -6.29
CA MET A 283 -15.54 -4.04 -7.54
C MET A 283 -16.10 -4.79 -8.75
N LEU A 284 -15.80 -6.10 -8.88
CA LEU A 284 -16.27 -6.90 -9.99
C LEU A 284 -17.80 -7.10 -9.94
N ALA A 285 -18.39 -7.24 -8.75
CA ALA A 285 -19.83 -7.35 -8.59
C ALA A 285 -20.54 -6.05 -8.97
N ILE A 286 -20.05 -4.90 -8.52
CA ILE A 286 -20.59 -3.58 -8.88
C ILE A 286 -20.43 -3.35 -10.38
N TRP A 287 -19.25 -3.61 -10.95
CA TRP A 287 -19.02 -3.45 -12.39
C TRP A 287 -19.97 -4.32 -13.22
N GLY A 288 -20.19 -5.58 -12.81
CA GLY A 288 -21.12 -6.47 -13.50
C GLY A 288 -22.57 -5.98 -13.52
N ASP A 289 -23.02 -5.19 -12.53
CA ASP A 289 -24.35 -4.59 -12.50
C ASP A 289 -24.46 -3.33 -13.37
N ILE A 290 -23.42 -2.49 -13.39
CA ILE A 290 -23.46 -1.19 -14.08
C ILE A 290 -22.97 -1.26 -15.53
N HIS A 291 -22.32 -2.34 -15.93
CA HIS A 291 -21.68 -2.46 -17.26
C HIS A 291 -22.61 -2.17 -18.40
N GLY A 292 -22.25 -1.19 -19.22
CA GLY A 292 -22.99 -0.75 -20.40
C GLY A 292 -24.31 -0.02 -20.12
N THR A 293 -24.64 0.29 -18.86
CA THR A 293 -25.91 0.90 -18.47
C THR A 293 -25.84 2.37 -18.11
N MET A 294 -24.67 2.83 -17.63
CA MET A 294 -24.47 4.22 -17.15
C MET A 294 -23.91 5.18 -18.20
N GLY A 295 -23.64 4.71 -19.44
CA GLY A 295 -23.06 5.53 -20.50
C GLY A 295 -21.61 5.97 -20.26
N MET A 296 -20.92 5.27 -19.36
CA MET A 296 -19.49 5.44 -19.06
C MET A 296 -18.65 4.56 -19.98
N ASP A 297 -17.38 4.94 -20.18
CA ASP A 297 -16.43 4.03 -20.83
C ASP A 297 -15.95 2.95 -19.86
N LEU A 298 -15.25 1.91 -20.36
CA LEU A 298 -14.77 0.81 -19.53
C LEU A 298 -13.85 1.26 -18.39
N GLN A 299 -13.01 2.28 -18.63
CA GLN A 299 -12.08 2.78 -17.61
C GLN A 299 -12.83 3.53 -16.51
N GLU A 300 -13.83 4.33 -16.90
CA GLU A 300 -14.71 5.06 -15.98
C GLU A 300 -15.55 4.10 -15.14
N GLU A 301 -16.16 3.06 -15.75
CA GLU A 301 -16.92 2.03 -15.04
C GLU A 301 -16.07 1.29 -14.01
N LEU A 302 -14.84 0.90 -14.39
CA LEU A 302 -13.92 0.22 -13.47
C LEU A 302 -13.46 1.15 -12.33
N ALA A 303 -13.15 2.41 -12.63
CA ALA A 303 -12.78 3.40 -11.63
C ALA A 303 -13.93 3.68 -10.66
N PHE A 304 -15.16 3.84 -11.18
CA PHE A 304 -16.37 4.00 -10.39
C PHE A 304 -16.60 2.80 -9.45
N SER A 305 -16.52 1.59 -10.00
CA SER A 305 -16.73 0.35 -9.23
C SER A 305 -15.68 0.17 -8.15
N ALA A 306 -14.41 0.44 -8.46
CA ALA A 306 -13.32 0.39 -7.49
C ALA A 306 -13.51 1.42 -6.37
N PHE A 307 -13.85 2.67 -6.73
CA PHE A 307 -14.08 3.73 -5.76
C PHE A 307 -15.18 3.35 -4.76
N HIS A 308 -16.33 2.91 -5.25
CA HIS A 308 -17.46 2.56 -4.40
C HIS A 308 -17.24 1.29 -3.59
N ALA A 309 -16.53 0.29 -4.14
CA ALA A 309 -16.18 -0.92 -3.39
C ALA A 309 -15.25 -0.59 -2.20
N ILE A 310 -14.21 0.19 -2.42
CA ILE A 310 -13.26 0.61 -1.38
C ILE A 310 -13.95 1.50 -0.33
N SER A 311 -14.71 2.51 -0.80
CA SER A 311 -15.45 3.41 0.09
C SER A 311 -16.44 2.68 0.97
N ALA A 312 -17.17 1.70 0.41
CA ALA A 312 -18.14 0.89 1.14
C ALA A 312 -17.47 -0.07 2.13
N PHE A 313 -16.44 -0.81 1.71
CA PHE A 313 -15.74 -1.76 2.59
C PHE A 313 -15.03 -1.06 3.73
N CYS A 314 -14.39 0.08 3.48
CA CYS A 314 -13.80 0.92 4.53
C CYS A 314 -14.85 1.64 5.39
N ASN A 315 -16.14 1.60 5.06
CA ASN A 315 -17.22 2.39 5.70
C ASN A 315 -17.01 3.90 5.59
N ALA A 316 -16.39 4.36 4.50
CA ALA A 316 -15.99 5.76 4.33
C ALA A 316 -17.13 6.68 3.86
N GLY A 317 -18.12 6.16 3.14
CA GLY A 317 -19.31 6.92 2.73
C GLY A 317 -19.10 7.96 1.62
N PHE A 318 -17.92 7.98 0.98
CA PHE A 318 -17.64 8.83 -0.18
C PHE A 318 -18.22 8.24 -1.47
N SER A 319 -18.68 9.08 -2.38
CA SER A 319 -19.16 8.71 -3.72
C SER A 319 -18.63 9.67 -4.77
N THR A 320 -18.46 9.18 -5.99
CA THR A 320 -18.15 10.00 -7.18
C THR A 320 -19.40 10.51 -7.87
N LEU A 321 -20.58 10.21 -7.35
CA LEU A 321 -21.86 10.70 -7.89
C LEU A 321 -22.29 12.00 -7.25
N PRO A 322 -22.78 12.97 -8.03
CA PRO A 322 -23.45 14.17 -7.49
C PRO A 322 -24.65 13.76 -6.63
N GLY A 323 -24.72 14.30 -5.41
CA GLY A 323 -25.77 13.91 -4.45
C GLY A 323 -25.57 12.51 -3.82
N ASN A 324 -24.36 11.95 -3.92
CA ASN A 324 -23.99 10.66 -3.34
C ASN A 324 -24.83 9.51 -3.92
N LEU A 325 -25.08 8.44 -3.14
CA LEU A 325 -25.87 7.27 -3.56
C LEU A 325 -27.37 7.54 -3.76
N GLY A 326 -27.86 8.76 -3.41
CA GLY A 326 -29.20 9.24 -3.76
C GLY A 326 -29.35 9.68 -5.22
N ASN A 327 -28.31 9.55 -6.04
CA ASN A 327 -28.35 9.94 -7.45
C ASN A 327 -29.33 9.07 -8.26
N PRO A 328 -30.21 9.65 -9.09
CA PRO A 328 -31.17 8.92 -9.91
C PRO A 328 -30.54 7.85 -10.81
N LEU A 329 -29.28 8.03 -11.24
CA LEU A 329 -28.55 7.04 -12.08
C LEU A 329 -28.42 5.67 -11.41
N VAL A 330 -28.26 5.63 -10.09
CA VAL A 330 -28.17 4.36 -9.33
C VAL A 330 -29.51 3.97 -8.70
N MET A 331 -30.38 4.94 -8.40
CA MET A 331 -31.68 4.66 -7.78
C MET A 331 -32.69 3.98 -8.74
N THR A 332 -32.54 4.23 -10.04
CA THR A 332 -33.45 3.66 -11.04
C THR A 332 -32.76 2.53 -11.81
N GLY A 333 -33.13 1.29 -11.50
CA GLY A 333 -32.68 0.11 -12.27
C GLY A 333 -31.48 -0.67 -11.69
N HIS A 334 -30.79 -0.15 -10.67
CA HIS A 334 -29.60 -0.79 -10.10
C HIS A 334 -29.83 -1.25 -8.64
N ASN A 335 -30.88 -2.02 -8.38
CA ASN A 335 -31.14 -2.58 -7.05
C ASN A 335 -30.01 -3.49 -6.53
N PRO A 336 -29.33 -4.34 -7.34
CA PRO A 336 -28.21 -5.14 -6.90
C PRO A 336 -27.03 -4.30 -6.40
N PHE A 337 -26.79 -3.12 -6.99
CA PHE A 337 -25.74 -2.19 -6.55
C PHE A 337 -25.86 -1.89 -5.04
N PHE A 338 -27.05 -1.56 -4.54
CA PHE A 338 -27.26 -1.28 -3.12
C PHE A 338 -27.05 -2.51 -2.23
N ILE A 339 -27.36 -3.70 -2.74
CA ILE A 339 -27.12 -4.96 -2.02
C ILE A 339 -25.59 -5.17 -1.90
N TYR A 340 -24.83 -4.99 -2.97
CA TYR A 340 -23.36 -5.14 -2.95
C TYR A 340 -22.70 -4.12 -2.02
N ILE A 341 -23.11 -2.85 -2.07
CA ILE A 341 -22.65 -1.80 -1.16
C ILE A 341 -22.96 -2.17 0.29
N SER A 342 -24.21 -2.62 0.59
CA SER A 342 -24.61 -3.00 1.94
C SER A 342 -23.80 -4.19 2.47
N LEU A 343 -23.53 -5.20 1.63
CA LEU A 343 -22.72 -6.35 1.99
C LEU A 343 -21.26 -5.94 2.29
N LEU A 344 -20.69 -5.05 1.47
CA LEU A 344 -19.34 -4.53 1.70
C LEU A 344 -19.24 -3.74 3.01
N ILE A 345 -20.23 -2.88 3.31
CA ILE A 345 -20.32 -2.13 4.57
C ILE A 345 -20.36 -3.11 5.76
N ILE A 346 -21.20 -4.14 5.70
CA ILE A 346 -21.32 -5.14 6.76
C ILE A 346 -19.98 -5.88 6.94
N LEU A 347 -19.37 -6.36 5.85
CA LEU A 347 -18.11 -7.09 5.89
C LEU A 347 -16.97 -6.22 6.46
N GLY A 348 -16.88 -4.96 6.07
CA GLY A 348 -15.90 -4.02 6.62
C GLY A 348 -16.16 -3.69 8.09
N GLY A 349 -17.44 -3.53 8.49
CA GLY A 349 -17.82 -3.18 9.86
C GLY A 349 -17.68 -4.33 10.88
N ILE A 350 -17.78 -5.59 10.45
CA ILE A 350 -17.62 -6.77 11.33
C ILE A 350 -16.22 -6.83 11.96
N GLY A 351 -15.20 -6.32 11.26
CA GLY A 351 -13.82 -6.30 11.73
C GLY A 351 -13.04 -7.56 11.40
N PHE A 352 -11.75 -7.37 11.23
CA PHE A 352 -10.81 -8.37 10.75
C PHE A 352 -10.76 -9.68 11.57
N PRO A 353 -10.77 -9.68 12.93
CA PRO A 353 -10.68 -10.93 13.69
C PRO A 353 -11.83 -11.91 13.39
N ILE A 354 -13.03 -11.37 13.22
CA ILE A 354 -14.22 -12.20 12.92
C ILE A 354 -14.16 -12.72 11.49
N LEU A 355 -13.72 -11.88 10.54
CA LEU A 355 -13.56 -12.28 9.14
C LEU A 355 -12.52 -13.40 8.96
N VAL A 356 -11.42 -13.38 9.72
CA VAL A 356 -10.42 -14.46 9.73
C VAL A 356 -11.00 -15.76 10.24
N ASN A 357 -11.71 -15.72 11.37
CA ASN A 357 -12.38 -16.91 11.92
C ASN A 357 -13.42 -17.48 10.95
N PHE A 358 -14.18 -16.61 10.30
CA PHE A 358 -15.16 -17.01 9.30
C PHE A 358 -14.53 -17.72 8.10
N LYS A 359 -13.39 -17.20 7.61
CA LYS A 359 -12.59 -17.87 6.57
C LYS A 359 -12.18 -19.28 7.00
N ASP A 360 -11.69 -19.44 8.23
CA ASP A 360 -11.24 -20.74 8.72
C ASP A 360 -12.39 -21.75 8.83
N ILE A 361 -13.59 -21.29 9.21
CA ILE A 361 -14.82 -22.08 9.20
C ILE A 361 -15.18 -22.49 7.76
N ILE A 362 -15.19 -21.55 6.82
CA ILE A 362 -15.49 -21.84 5.41
C ILE A 362 -14.47 -22.83 4.84
N LEU A 363 -13.18 -22.62 5.04
CA LEU A 363 -12.14 -23.52 4.55
C LEU A 363 -12.24 -24.91 5.17
N TYR A 364 -12.62 -25.02 6.44
CA TYR A 364 -12.89 -26.29 7.09
C TYR A 364 -14.03 -27.05 6.40
N HIS A 365 -15.16 -26.36 6.13
CA HIS A 365 -16.32 -26.96 5.47
C HIS A 365 -16.02 -27.32 4.01
N LEU A 366 -15.30 -26.47 3.27
CA LEU A 366 -14.87 -26.75 1.89
C LEU A 366 -13.93 -27.94 1.82
N ARG A 367 -12.95 -28.04 2.74
CA ARG A 367 -12.07 -29.23 2.81
C ARG A 367 -12.84 -30.50 3.13
N ARG A 368 -13.82 -30.44 4.01
CA ARG A 368 -14.70 -31.55 4.35
C ARG A 368 -15.56 -31.98 3.16
N LEU A 369 -16.13 -31.00 2.44
CA LEU A 369 -16.91 -31.26 1.20
C LEU A 369 -16.02 -31.86 0.11
N TRP A 370 -14.81 -31.32 -0.09
CA TRP A 370 -13.83 -31.86 -1.04
C TRP A 370 -13.41 -33.30 -0.70
N HIS A 371 -13.19 -33.58 0.59
CA HIS A 371 -12.87 -34.94 1.03
C HIS A 371 -14.05 -35.87 0.77
N PHE A 372 -15.28 -35.43 1.04
CA PHE A 372 -16.50 -36.19 0.77
C PHE A 372 -16.66 -36.49 -0.74
N LEU A 373 -16.46 -35.49 -1.61
CA LEU A 373 -16.54 -35.66 -3.07
C LEU A 373 -15.43 -36.55 -3.64
N ARG A 374 -14.28 -36.63 -2.99
CA ARG A 374 -13.16 -37.47 -3.42
C ARG A 374 -13.28 -38.93 -2.95
N THR A 375 -14.11 -39.20 -1.96
CA THR A 375 -14.37 -40.54 -1.40
C THR A 375 -15.59 -41.22 -2.03
N TRP A 376 -16.28 -40.53 -2.91
CA TRP A 376 -17.30 -41.05 -3.84
C TRP A 376 -16.67 -41.26 -5.22
#